data_d2dc2f10ebac0a38467335928e66f133
#
_entry.id   d2dc2f10ebac0a38467335928e66f133
#
_cell.length_a   1.000
_cell.length_b   1.000
_cell.length_c   1.000
_cell.angle_alpha   90.00
_cell.angle_beta   90.00
_cell.angle_gamma   90.00
#
_symmetry.space_group_name_H-M   'P 1'
#
loop_
_entity.id
_entity.type
_entity.pdbx_description
1 polymer ?
#
loop_
_entity_poly.entity_id
_entity_poly.type
_entity_poly.pdbx_seq_one_letter_code
_entity_poly.pdbx_strand_id
1 'polypeptide(L)'
;MGMFHNHYGPEARYAVEREAELPTTKWEEEVARGLEYGLPGADSIVDKRIPTFSRGELPHFAGINTFLKAPYLEDVRRCGEYDVAVLGAPFDGGTTYRSGTRFGPQGIRKISALYGPYSFELGVDLRESITIADLGDVFTIPANIEKTFDQISKAVSHVYSSGAFPVVLGGDHSIGYPTVRGVAEHLDGNLGIIHFDRHVDTQETDLDERMHTTPWFHATDIPNVPPKNLVQIGIGGWQAPRPGVKVGRERGTTIMTVTDCVEMGIEAAAERALEVAWDGAEAVWLSFDVDCLDAAFVPGTGWPEPGGFLPREVLKFIQLIAERPLAGIEIVECSPPYDNAEITSLIATRVICDTLGCLVRAGHLPQRSTS
;
A
#
# COMPACT_ATOMS: atom_id res chain seq x y z
N MET A 1 -22.92 -5.06 -16.52
CA MET A 1 -22.95 -5.90 -17.74
C MET A 1 -22.33 -5.13 -18.89
N GLY A 2 -21.05 -5.20 -19.13
CA GLY A 2 -20.40 -4.51 -20.24
C GLY A 2 -18.98 -3.99 -20.02
N MET A 3 -18.39 -4.17 -18.83
CA MET A 3 -17.12 -3.54 -18.47
C MET A 3 -15.88 -4.19 -19.09
N PHE A 4 -15.94 -5.45 -19.46
CA PHE A 4 -14.77 -6.21 -19.94
C PHE A 4 -14.77 -6.50 -21.44
N HIS A 5 -15.85 -6.18 -22.15
CA HIS A 5 -15.93 -6.43 -23.62
C HIS A 5 -15.10 -5.46 -24.46
N ASN A 6 -14.68 -4.31 -23.93
CA ASN A 6 -13.97 -3.29 -24.71
C ASN A 6 -12.44 -3.41 -24.68
N HIS A 7 -11.86 -4.25 -23.81
CA HIS A 7 -10.41 -4.44 -23.74
C HIS A 7 -9.89 -5.55 -24.67
N TYR A 8 -10.78 -6.41 -25.10
CA TYR A 8 -10.47 -7.43 -26.09
C TYR A 8 -11.08 -6.97 -27.41
N GLY A 9 -10.24 -6.66 -28.39
CA GLY A 9 -10.68 -6.28 -29.74
C GLY A 9 -11.54 -7.37 -30.40
N PRO A 10 -12.00 -7.12 -31.63
CA PRO A 10 -12.82 -8.07 -32.40
C PRO A 10 -12.27 -9.49 -32.44
N GLU A 11 -10.94 -9.63 -32.36
CA GLU A 11 -10.23 -10.91 -32.35
C GLU A 11 -10.52 -11.76 -31.10
N ALA A 12 -10.72 -11.14 -29.94
CA ALA A 12 -11.04 -11.86 -28.71
C ALA A 12 -12.47 -12.45 -28.75
N ARG A 13 -13.41 -11.71 -29.34
CA ARG A 13 -14.77 -12.26 -29.59
C ARG A 13 -14.74 -13.44 -30.56
N TYR A 14 -13.92 -13.32 -31.58
CA TYR A 14 -13.78 -14.38 -32.57
C TYR A 14 -13.15 -15.65 -31.97
N ALA A 15 -12.18 -15.49 -31.08
CA ALA A 15 -11.57 -16.61 -30.35
C ALA A 15 -12.60 -17.32 -29.43
N VAL A 16 -13.43 -16.55 -28.73
CA VAL A 16 -14.50 -17.11 -27.85
C VAL A 16 -15.52 -17.91 -28.65
N GLU A 17 -16.00 -17.36 -29.75
CA GLU A 17 -16.97 -18.04 -30.62
C GLU A 17 -16.37 -19.33 -31.22
N ARG A 18 -15.08 -19.28 -31.58
CA ARG A 18 -14.38 -20.42 -32.16
C ARG A 18 -14.11 -21.54 -31.15
N GLU A 19 -13.77 -21.19 -29.91
CA GLU A 19 -13.56 -22.17 -28.83
C GLU A 19 -14.87 -22.85 -28.42
N ALA A 20 -16.01 -22.15 -28.46
CA ALA A 20 -17.31 -22.72 -28.19
C ALA A 20 -17.73 -23.82 -29.18
N GLU A 21 -17.10 -23.87 -30.37
CA GLU A 21 -17.37 -24.86 -31.40
C GLU A 21 -16.38 -26.05 -31.38
N LEU A 22 -15.30 -25.97 -30.57
CA LEU A 22 -14.30 -27.04 -30.49
C LEU A 22 -14.73 -28.09 -29.47
N PRO A 23 -14.45 -29.38 -29.74
CA PRO A 23 -14.69 -30.45 -28.78
C PRO A 23 -13.89 -30.18 -27.50
N THR A 24 -14.53 -30.27 -26.34
CA THR A 24 -13.87 -30.14 -25.04
C THR A 24 -12.89 -31.29 -24.84
N THR A 25 -11.66 -30.97 -24.49
CA THR A 25 -10.66 -31.96 -24.10
C THR A 25 -10.87 -32.40 -22.65
N LYS A 26 -10.35 -33.56 -22.29
CA LYS A 26 -10.38 -34.01 -20.89
C LYS A 26 -9.77 -33.01 -19.92
N TRP A 27 -8.72 -32.31 -20.36
CA TRP A 27 -8.06 -31.25 -19.57
C TRP A 27 -8.99 -30.04 -19.35
N GLU A 28 -9.72 -29.62 -20.36
CA GLU A 28 -10.70 -28.52 -20.27
C GLU A 28 -11.85 -28.89 -19.33
N GLU A 29 -12.30 -30.13 -19.34
CA GLU A 29 -13.31 -30.63 -18.40
C GLU A 29 -12.80 -30.62 -16.96
N GLU A 30 -11.52 -30.96 -16.73
CA GLU A 30 -10.89 -30.94 -15.41
C GLU A 30 -10.73 -29.49 -14.91
N VAL A 31 -10.35 -28.55 -15.77
CA VAL A 31 -10.27 -27.13 -15.43
C VAL A 31 -11.65 -26.56 -15.12
N ALA A 32 -12.65 -26.84 -15.96
CA ALA A 32 -14.02 -26.39 -15.71
C ALA A 32 -14.54 -26.89 -14.36
N ARG A 33 -14.27 -28.15 -14.02
CA ARG A 33 -14.61 -28.71 -12.71
C ARG A 33 -13.86 -28.03 -11.56
N GLY A 34 -12.58 -27.71 -11.78
CA GLY A 34 -11.80 -26.94 -10.79
C GLY A 34 -12.42 -25.56 -10.50
N LEU A 35 -12.87 -24.87 -11.54
CA LEU A 35 -13.55 -23.57 -11.41
C LEU A 35 -14.91 -23.71 -10.69
N GLU A 36 -15.67 -24.79 -10.95
CA GLU A 36 -16.91 -25.07 -10.22
C GLU A 36 -16.68 -25.28 -8.71
N TYR A 37 -15.52 -25.81 -8.34
CA TYR A 37 -15.10 -25.95 -6.93
C TYR A 37 -14.48 -24.69 -6.34
N GLY A 38 -14.54 -23.55 -7.06
CA GLY A 38 -14.04 -22.27 -6.58
C GLY A 38 -12.53 -22.10 -6.69
N LEU A 39 -11.83 -22.93 -7.47
CA LEU A 39 -10.42 -22.70 -7.76
C LEU A 39 -10.29 -21.48 -8.67
N PRO A 40 -9.61 -20.41 -8.24
CA PRO A 40 -9.45 -19.20 -9.03
C PRO A 40 -8.56 -19.50 -10.24
N GLY A 41 -9.09 -19.33 -11.42
CA GLY A 41 -8.38 -19.52 -12.67
C GLY A 41 -8.35 -18.23 -13.48
N ALA A 42 -9.33 -18.07 -14.35
CA ALA A 42 -9.42 -16.93 -15.23
C ALA A 42 -10.37 -15.83 -14.69
N ASP A 43 -10.21 -15.40 -13.43
CA ASP A 43 -11.16 -14.49 -12.75
C ASP A 43 -11.32 -13.15 -13.44
N SER A 44 -10.28 -12.66 -14.11
CA SER A 44 -10.33 -11.43 -14.88
C SER A 44 -10.99 -11.56 -16.25
N ILE A 45 -11.45 -12.75 -16.63
CA ILE A 45 -12.19 -13.03 -17.86
C ILE A 45 -13.66 -13.26 -17.51
N VAL A 46 -14.56 -12.57 -18.21
CA VAL A 46 -16.01 -12.74 -18.01
C VAL A 46 -16.46 -14.14 -18.42
N ASP A 47 -15.92 -14.67 -19.51
CA ASP A 47 -16.20 -16.04 -19.98
C ASP A 47 -15.21 -17.03 -19.37
N LYS A 48 -15.66 -17.78 -18.38
CA LYS A 48 -14.87 -18.81 -17.70
C LYS A 48 -14.58 -20.07 -18.53
N ARG A 49 -15.12 -20.15 -19.74
CA ARG A 49 -14.85 -21.26 -20.69
C ARG A 49 -13.52 -21.09 -21.43
N ILE A 50 -12.77 -20.01 -21.18
CA ILE A 50 -11.45 -19.78 -21.80
C ILE A 50 -10.34 -19.96 -20.75
N PRO A 51 -9.94 -21.19 -20.43
CA PRO A 51 -8.90 -21.46 -19.44
C PRO A 51 -7.46 -21.30 -19.99
N THR A 52 -7.32 -21.02 -21.29
CA THR A 52 -6.04 -20.99 -22.00
C THR A 52 -5.09 -19.89 -21.51
N PHE A 53 -5.65 -18.79 -20.97
CA PHE A 53 -4.86 -17.67 -20.47
C PHE A 53 -4.88 -17.59 -18.95
N SER A 54 -3.69 -17.50 -18.33
CA SER A 54 -3.55 -17.21 -16.92
C SER A 54 -3.79 -15.71 -16.68
N ARG A 55 -4.96 -15.38 -16.19
CA ARG A 55 -5.36 -13.99 -15.91
C ARG A 55 -5.78 -13.75 -14.47
N GLY A 56 -6.05 -14.82 -13.74
CA GLY A 56 -6.37 -14.77 -12.33
C GLY A 56 -5.16 -15.13 -11.47
N GLU A 57 -5.45 -15.58 -10.25
CA GLU A 57 -4.47 -15.91 -9.23
C GLU A 57 -3.57 -17.09 -9.60
N LEU A 58 -4.13 -18.10 -10.21
CA LEU A 58 -3.40 -19.32 -10.57
C LEU A 58 -3.05 -19.41 -12.06
N PRO A 59 -1.88 -19.96 -12.39
CA PRO A 59 -0.78 -20.27 -11.46
C PRO A 59 -0.05 -18.99 -11.02
N HIS A 60 0.38 -18.92 -9.78
CA HIS A 60 0.98 -17.72 -9.15
C HIS A 60 2.17 -17.14 -9.92
N PHE A 61 2.97 -17.97 -10.60
CA PHE A 61 4.15 -17.56 -11.35
C PHE A 61 3.84 -16.98 -12.74
N ALA A 62 2.59 -17.04 -13.20
CA ALA A 62 2.20 -16.65 -14.56
C ALA A 62 1.27 -15.44 -14.59
N GLY A 63 1.04 -14.90 -15.78
CA GLY A 63 0.13 -13.79 -16.01
C GLY A 63 0.76 -12.41 -15.76
N ILE A 64 -0.08 -11.39 -15.72
CA ILE A 64 0.35 -9.98 -15.50
C ILE A 64 0.49 -9.74 -14.00
N ASN A 65 1.59 -9.12 -13.59
CA ASN A 65 1.84 -8.77 -12.20
C ASN A 65 1.15 -7.47 -11.83
N THR A 66 -0.12 -7.57 -11.46
CA THR A 66 -0.85 -6.56 -10.70
C THR A 66 -0.88 -6.95 -9.22
N PHE A 67 -1.18 -6.03 -8.33
CA PHE A 67 -1.28 -6.34 -6.90
C PHE A 67 -2.38 -7.39 -6.65
N LEU A 68 -2.05 -8.50 -5.99
CA LEU A 68 -2.93 -9.66 -5.73
C LEU A 68 -3.63 -10.19 -7.01
N LYS A 69 -3.03 -10.01 -8.18
CA LYS A 69 -3.65 -10.32 -9.48
C LYS A 69 -4.99 -9.62 -9.71
N ALA A 70 -5.22 -8.49 -9.04
CA ALA A 70 -6.39 -7.65 -9.26
C ALA A 70 -6.45 -7.14 -10.72
N PRO A 71 -7.64 -6.79 -11.24
CA PRO A 71 -7.77 -6.21 -12.57
C PRO A 71 -6.92 -4.96 -12.73
N TYR A 72 -6.17 -4.87 -13.84
CA TYR A 72 -5.56 -3.62 -14.26
C TYR A 72 -6.63 -2.68 -14.83
N LEU A 73 -6.72 -1.49 -14.27
CA LEU A 73 -7.69 -0.48 -14.69
C LEU A 73 -7.01 0.55 -15.61
N GLU A 74 -7.18 0.37 -16.91
CA GLU A 74 -6.58 1.28 -17.91
C GLU A 74 -7.20 2.69 -17.86
N ASP A 75 -8.52 2.77 -17.68
CA ASP A 75 -9.20 4.05 -17.50
C ASP A 75 -9.32 4.42 -16.02
N VAL A 76 -8.30 5.12 -15.51
CA VAL A 76 -8.19 5.50 -14.10
C VAL A 76 -9.36 6.38 -13.61
N ARG A 77 -10.10 7.03 -14.51
CA ARG A 77 -11.30 7.82 -14.16
C ARG A 77 -12.41 6.97 -13.55
N ARG A 78 -12.33 5.65 -13.75
CA ARG A 78 -13.28 4.67 -13.25
C ARG A 78 -12.86 4.05 -11.90
N CYS A 79 -11.77 4.52 -11.29
CA CYS A 79 -11.29 3.95 -10.02
C CYS A 79 -12.37 3.99 -8.92
N GLY A 80 -13.25 4.99 -8.98
CA GLY A 80 -14.41 5.11 -8.14
C GLY A 80 -15.45 3.98 -8.26
N GLU A 81 -15.35 3.05 -9.19
CA GLU A 81 -16.17 1.84 -9.27
C GLU A 81 -15.66 0.71 -8.37
N TYR A 82 -14.45 0.85 -7.82
CA TYR A 82 -13.79 -0.11 -6.95
C TYR A 82 -13.73 0.41 -5.51
N ASP A 83 -13.69 -0.50 -4.54
CA ASP A 83 -13.58 -0.13 -3.14
C ASP A 83 -12.14 0.24 -2.77
N VAL A 84 -11.17 -0.39 -3.42
CA VAL A 84 -9.72 -0.17 -3.22
C VAL A 84 -9.03 0.06 -4.55
N ALA A 85 -8.23 1.10 -4.62
CA ALA A 85 -7.41 1.41 -5.79
C ALA A 85 -5.91 1.41 -5.41
N VAL A 86 -5.16 0.51 -6.05
CA VAL A 86 -3.71 0.36 -5.85
C VAL A 86 -2.99 1.17 -6.91
N LEU A 87 -2.06 2.02 -6.51
CA LEU A 87 -1.23 2.82 -7.41
C LEU A 87 0.24 2.81 -6.97
N GLY A 88 1.15 2.77 -7.91
CA GLY A 88 2.58 2.86 -7.63
C GLY A 88 3.10 4.31 -7.72
N ALA A 89 4.03 4.67 -6.86
CA ALA A 89 4.79 5.92 -6.90
C ALA A 89 6.30 5.62 -7.03
N PRO A 90 6.78 5.19 -8.22
CA PRO A 90 8.12 4.67 -8.44
C PRO A 90 9.18 5.80 -8.48
N PHE A 91 9.45 6.41 -7.34
CA PHE A 91 10.39 7.52 -7.19
C PHE A 91 11.37 7.25 -6.06
N ASP A 92 12.65 7.52 -6.29
CA ASP A 92 13.72 7.42 -5.28
C ASP A 92 14.78 8.53 -5.43
N GLY A 93 14.32 9.67 -5.94
CA GLY A 93 15.18 10.86 -6.07
C GLY A 93 15.45 11.57 -4.75
N GLY A 94 14.73 11.25 -3.68
CA GLY A 94 14.92 11.76 -2.33
C GLY A 94 15.86 10.92 -1.46
N THR A 95 16.35 9.79 -1.96
CA THR A 95 17.20 8.86 -1.22
C THR A 95 18.62 9.41 -0.97
N THR A 96 19.11 9.27 0.26
CA THR A 96 20.45 9.77 0.66
C THR A 96 21.57 8.74 0.59
N TYR A 97 21.26 7.43 0.50
CA TYR A 97 22.27 6.38 0.48
C TYR A 97 22.03 5.32 -0.61
N ARG A 98 21.18 4.30 -0.35
CA ARG A 98 20.92 3.22 -1.31
C ARG A 98 19.68 3.54 -2.13
N SER A 99 19.84 3.87 -3.39
CA SER A 99 18.71 3.98 -4.33
C SER A 99 18.20 2.59 -4.74
N GLY A 100 16.98 2.53 -5.27
CA GLY A 100 16.36 1.28 -5.75
C GLY A 100 14.90 1.14 -5.33
N THR A 101 14.40 2.00 -4.45
CA THR A 101 13.00 1.98 -4.01
C THR A 101 12.01 2.34 -5.12
N ARG A 102 12.48 2.97 -6.21
CA ARG A 102 11.68 3.14 -7.45
C ARG A 102 11.18 1.82 -8.04
N PHE A 103 11.81 0.70 -7.69
CA PHE A 103 11.39 -0.65 -8.09
C PHE A 103 10.46 -1.32 -7.06
N GLY A 104 10.20 -0.66 -5.93
CA GLY A 104 9.29 -1.14 -4.88
C GLY A 104 7.93 -1.57 -5.39
N PRO A 105 7.22 -0.71 -6.17
CA PRO A 105 5.91 -1.08 -6.71
C PRO A 105 5.92 -2.37 -7.54
N GLN A 106 6.96 -2.59 -8.35
CA GLN A 106 7.11 -3.81 -9.15
C GLN A 106 7.39 -5.04 -8.28
N GLY A 107 8.28 -4.90 -7.27
CA GLY A 107 8.61 -5.98 -6.35
C GLY A 107 7.40 -6.44 -5.54
N ILE A 108 6.67 -5.50 -4.97
CA ILE A 108 5.45 -5.78 -4.18
C ILE A 108 4.38 -6.44 -5.05
N ARG A 109 4.10 -5.91 -6.26
CA ARG A 109 3.14 -6.54 -7.19
C ARG A 109 3.54 -7.95 -7.57
N LYS A 110 4.82 -8.17 -7.89
CA LYS A 110 5.33 -9.49 -8.27
C LYS A 110 5.12 -10.51 -7.16
N ILE A 111 5.53 -10.20 -5.94
CA ILE A 111 5.46 -11.15 -4.83
C ILE A 111 4.05 -11.30 -4.28
N SER A 112 3.18 -10.31 -4.44
CA SER A 112 1.79 -10.38 -3.99
C SER A 112 1.01 -11.54 -4.62
N ALA A 113 1.47 -12.04 -5.77
CA ALA A 113 0.91 -13.22 -6.41
C ALA A 113 1.01 -14.50 -5.58
N LEU A 114 1.85 -14.56 -4.54
CA LEU A 114 1.91 -15.69 -3.60
C LEU A 114 0.71 -15.76 -2.66
N TYR A 115 0.04 -14.64 -2.42
CA TYR A 115 -1.10 -14.60 -1.50
C TYR A 115 -2.40 -14.94 -2.23
N GLY A 116 -3.19 -15.84 -1.60
CA GLY A 116 -4.60 -15.97 -1.91
C GLY A 116 -5.42 -14.86 -1.22
N PRO A 117 -6.70 -14.70 -1.58
CA PRO A 117 -7.55 -13.65 -1.02
C PRO A 117 -7.99 -13.93 0.44
N TYR A 118 -7.91 -15.17 0.90
CA TYR A 118 -8.43 -15.59 2.21
C TYR A 118 -7.36 -15.55 3.30
N SER A 119 -7.64 -14.81 4.37
CA SER A 119 -6.83 -14.81 5.59
C SER A 119 -7.37 -15.80 6.62
N PHE A 120 -6.57 -16.81 6.96
CA PHE A 120 -6.95 -17.82 7.95
C PHE A 120 -7.16 -17.22 9.34
N GLU A 121 -6.27 -16.33 9.79
CA GLU A 121 -6.35 -15.72 11.12
C GLU A 121 -7.49 -14.71 11.23
N LEU A 122 -7.76 -13.95 10.18
CA LEU A 122 -8.80 -12.93 10.18
C LEU A 122 -10.18 -13.50 9.86
N GLY A 123 -10.25 -14.66 9.19
CA GLY A 123 -11.49 -15.24 8.69
C GLY A 123 -12.16 -14.39 7.59
N VAL A 124 -11.36 -13.62 6.84
CA VAL A 124 -11.83 -12.71 5.79
C VAL A 124 -11.32 -13.17 4.44
N ASP A 125 -12.19 -13.20 3.45
CA ASP A 125 -11.82 -13.30 2.04
C ASP A 125 -11.97 -11.92 1.38
N LEU A 126 -10.84 -11.33 0.95
CA LEU A 126 -10.82 -9.99 0.36
C LEU A 126 -11.60 -9.93 -0.96
N ARG A 127 -11.56 -11.02 -1.77
CA ARG A 127 -12.26 -11.05 -3.06
C ARG A 127 -13.78 -11.11 -2.91
N GLU A 128 -14.25 -11.77 -1.87
CA GLU A 128 -15.69 -11.83 -1.57
C GLU A 128 -16.19 -10.54 -0.91
N SER A 129 -15.30 -9.82 -0.22
CA SER A 129 -15.67 -8.68 0.63
C SER A 129 -15.54 -7.34 -0.06
N ILE A 130 -14.55 -7.15 -0.94
CA ILE A 130 -14.22 -5.88 -1.59
C ILE A 130 -13.79 -6.06 -3.03
N THR A 131 -13.91 -5.00 -3.81
CA THR A 131 -13.37 -4.92 -5.17
C THR A 131 -12.07 -4.13 -5.18
N ILE A 132 -11.01 -4.71 -5.76
CA ILE A 132 -9.68 -4.09 -5.85
C ILE A 132 -9.33 -3.86 -7.32
N ALA A 133 -8.80 -2.69 -7.66
CA ALA A 133 -8.20 -2.41 -8.96
C ALA A 133 -6.76 -1.95 -8.81
N ASP A 134 -5.89 -2.36 -9.75
CA ASP A 134 -4.53 -1.82 -9.88
C ASP A 134 -4.51 -0.78 -11.00
N LEU A 135 -4.14 0.46 -10.67
CA LEU A 135 -4.11 1.59 -11.60
C LEU A 135 -2.77 1.72 -12.34
N GLY A 136 -1.82 0.83 -12.06
CA GLY A 136 -0.44 0.99 -12.51
C GLY A 136 0.31 2.05 -11.72
N ASP A 137 1.20 2.77 -12.37
CA ASP A 137 2.12 3.71 -11.72
C ASP A 137 1.84 5.17 -12.10
N VAL A 138 2.05 6.05 -11.14
CA VAL A 138 2.05 7.49 -11.34
C VAL A 138 3.22 7.88 -12.26
N PHE A 139 2.99 8.83 -13.15
CA PHE A 139 4.04 9.36 -14.01
C PHE A 139 5.04 10.20 -13.19
N THR A 140 6.18 9.60 -12.86
CA THR A 140 7.26 10.25 -12.12
C THR A 140 8.29 10.86 -13.07
N ILE A 141 8.96 11.92 -12.63
CA ILE A 141 9.97 12.63 -13.38
C ILE A 141 11.29 12.55 -12.59
N PRO A 142 12.19 11.61 -12.91
CA PRO A 142 13.36 11.30 -12.07
C PRO A 142 14.27 12.51 -11.78
N ALA A 143 14.32 13.48 -12.69
CA ALA A 143 15.16 14.67 -12.56
C ALA A 143 14.42 15.88 -11.92
N ASN A 144 13.17 15.71 -11.47
CA ASN A 144 12.40 16.83 -10.91
C ASN A 144 11.43 16.35 -9.84
N ILE A 145 11.83 16.54 -8.58
CA ILE A 145 11.06 16.10 -7.42
C ILE A 145 9.73 16.86 -7.28
N GLU A 146 9.73 18.18 -7.47
CA GLU A 146 8.51 19.00 -7.32
C GLU A 146 7.42 18.59 -8.32
N LYS A 147 7.79 18.38 -9.59
CA LYS A 147 6.85 17.91 -10.60
C LYS A 147 6.37 16.49 -10.31
N THR A 148 7.25 15.63 -9.78
CA THR A 148 6.87 14.28 -9.36
C THR A 148 5.88 14.34 -8.20
N PHE A 149 6.12 15.17 -7.21
CA PHE A 149 5.22 15.38 -6.08
C PHE A 149 3.85 15.88 -6.52
N ASP A 150 3.81 16.80 -7.49
CA ASP A 150 2.53 17.26 -8.05
C ASP A 150 1.75 16.13 -8.74
N GLN A 151 2.44 15.22 -9.43
CA GLN A 151 1.78 14.07 -10.05
C GLN A 151 1.26 13.09 -9.01
N ILE A 152 2.07 12.78 -7.98
CA ILE A 152 1.66 11.86 -6.90
C ILE A 152 0.46 12.45 -6.15
N SER A 153 0.53 13.73 -5.76
CA SER A 153 -0.57 14.39 -5.06
C SER A 153 -1.87 14.37 -5.86
N LYS A 154 -1.82 14.67 -7.17
CA LYS A 154 -2.99 14.60 -8.06
C LYS A 154 -3.54 13.20 -8.20
N ALA A 155 -2.68 12.19 -8.28
CA ALA A 155 -3.12 10.79 -8.41
C ALA A 155 -3.83 10.31 -7.13
N VAL A 156 -3.25 10.60 -5.95
CA VAL A 156 -3.86 10.25 -4.66
C VAL A 156 -5.16 11.01 -4.44
N SER A 157 -5.17 12.31 -4.73
CA SER A 157 -6.36 13.17 -4.71
C SER A 157 -7.50 12.61 -5.58
N HIS A 158 -7.17 12.19 -6.80
CA HIS A 158 -8.14 11.59 -7.72
C HIS A 158 -8.74 10.30 -7.15
N VAL A 159 -7.92 9.40 -6.61
CA VAL A 159 -8.38 8.15 -6.00
C VAL A 159 -9.26 8.45 -4.77
N TYR A 160 -8.76 9.28 -3.85
CA TYR A 160 -9.46 9.59 -2.62
C TYR A 160 -10.82 10.26 -2.88
N SER A 161 -10.85 11.28 -3.76
CA SER A 161 -12.10 11.98 -4.13
C SER A 161 -13.10 11.10 -4.87
N SER A 162 -12.66 10.02 -5.48
CA SER A 162 -13.55 9.05 -6.13
C SER A 162 -14.29 8.14 -5.13
N GLY A 163 -13.88 8.14 -3.86
CA GLY A 163 -14.39 7.28 -2.79
C GLY A 163 -13.77 5.88 -2.77
N ALA A 164 -12.70 5.63 -3.54
CA ALA A 164 -11.91 4.42 -3.43
C ALA A 164 -10.83 4.59 -2.35
N PHE A 165 -10.54 3.53 -1.60
CA PHE A 165 -9.47 3.51 -0.60
C PHE A 165 -8.10 3.45 -1.30
N PRO A 166 -7.22 4.47 -1.17
CA PRO A 166 -5.93 4.47 -1.82
C PRO A 166 -4.93 3.56 -1.10
N VAL A 167 -4.28 2.68 -1.89
CA VAL A 167 -3.10 1.91 -1.49
C VAL A 167 -1.94 2.36 -2.36
N VAL A 168 -0.97 3.07 -1.78
CA VAL A 168 0.18 3.60 -2.49
C VAL A 168 1.38 2.68 -2.30
N LEU A 169 1.88 2.13 -3.39
CA LEU A 169 3.12 1.35 -3.41
C LEU A 169 4.27 2.31 -3.70
N GLY A 170 5.05 2.60 -2.69
CA GLY A 170 6.02 3.67 -2.75
C GLY A 170 7.36 3.33 -3.35
N GLY A 171 7.99 4.39 -3.55
CA GLY A 171 9.38 4.66 -3.69
C GLY A 171 10.01 4.96 -2.33
N ASP A 172 10.84 5.99 -2.28
CA ASP A 172 11.42 6.48 -1.04
C ASP A 172 10.40 7.28 -0.20
N HIS A 173 10.72 7.55 1.06
CA HIS A 173 9.77 8.20 1.99
C HIS A 173 9.45 9.66 1.67
N SER A 174 10.18 10.31 0.74
CA SER A 174 9.86 11.67 0.32
C SER A 174 8.44 11.80 -0.24
N ILE A 175 7.86 10.68 -0.74
CA ILE A 175 6.49 10.66 -1.25
C ILE A 175 5.42 10.84 -0.17
N GLY A 176 5.74 10.65 1.12
CA GLY A 176 4.80 10.86 2.23
C GLY A 176 4.20 12.27 2.26
N TYR A 177 4.97 13.28 1.87
CA TYR A 177 4.43 14.63 1.75
C TYR A 177 3.36 14.78 0.66
N PRO A 178 3.60 14.43 -0.61
CA PRO A 178 2.58 14.57 -1.65
C PRO A 178 1.39 13.62 -1.49
N THR A 179 1.52 12.46 -0.86
CA THR A 179 0.39 11.57 -0.59
C THR A 179 -0.55 12.19 0.43
N VAL A 180 -0.03 12.66 1.55
CA VAL A 180 -0.78 13.38 2.59
C VAL A 180 -1.44 14.64 2.02
N ARG A 181 -0.71 15.42 1.21
CA ARG A 181 -1.24 16.62 0.54
C ARG A 181 -2.46 16.28 -0.34
N GLY A 182 -2.39 15.15 -1.07
CA GLY A 182 -3.47 14.71 -1.95
C GLY A 182 -4.74 14.29 -1.20
N VAL A 183 -4.64 13.83 0.05
CA VAL A 183 -5.79 13.51 0.91
C VAL A 183 -6.31 14.74 1.63
N ALA A 184 -5.39 15.53 2.21
CA ALA A 184 -5.72 16.68 3.07
C ALA A 184 -6.60 17.73 2.37
N GLU A 185 -6.44 17.92 1.05
CA GLU A 185 -7.23 18.89 0.30
C GLU A 185 -8.75 18.55 0.22
N HIS A 186 -9.14 17.32 0.58
CA HIS A 186 -10.53 16.84 0.56
C HIS A 186 -11.17 16.80 1.95
N LEU A 187 -10.47 17.22 2.98
CA LEU A 187 -10.96 17.19 4.36
C LEU A 187 -11.30 18.59 4.84
N ASP A 188 -12.44 18.73 5.49
CA ASP A 188 -12.83 19.96 6.20
C ASP A 188 -12.15 20.03 7.57
N GLY A 189 -11.86 18.88 8.18
CA GLY A 189 -11.17 18.73 9.46
C GLY A 189 -9.70 18.33 9.30
N ASN A 190 -9.08 17.94 10.41
CA ASN A 190 -7.66 17.59 10.45
C ASN A 190 -7.41 16.15 9.96
N LEU A 191 -6.27 15.96 9.31
CA LEU A 191 -5.70 14.67 8.98
C LEU A 191 -4.65 14.28 10.03
N GLY A 192 -4.86 13.16 10.71
CA GLY A 192 -3.85 12.52 11.54
C GLY A 192 -2.96 11.59 10.73
N ILE A 193 -1.75 11.32 11.23
CA ILE A 193 -0.78 10.44 10.57
C ILE A 193 -0.25 9.43 11.59
N ILE A 194 -0.35 8.15 11.22
CA ILE A 194 0.36 7.06 11.91
C ILE A 194 1.53 6.67 11.01
N HIS A 195 2.74 6.90 11.50
CA HIS A 195 3.98 6.74 10.79
C HIS A 195 4.83 5.64 11.43
N PHE A 196 5.01 4.52 10.75
CA PHE A 196 5.96 3.47 11.14
C PHE A 196 7.27 3.69 10.41
N ASP A 197 8.37 3.75 11.15
CA ASP A 197 9.69 4.01 10.59
C ASP A 197 10.79 3.76 11.64
N ARG A 198 12.00 3.53 11.19
CA ARG A 198 13.20 3.59 12.02
C ARG A 198 13.70 5.01 12.21
N HIS A 199 13.30 5.92 11.31
CA HIS A 199 13.71 7.31 11.22
C HIS A 199 12.56 8.27 11.57
N VAL A 200 12.90 9.50 11.94
CA VAL A 200 11.87 10.51 12.28
C VAL A 200 11.33 11.26 11.08
N ASP A 201 12.10 11.37 10.02
CA ASP A 201 11.76 12.02 8.75
C ASP A 201 11.11 13.42 8.88
N THR A 202 11.53 14.12 9.92
CA THR A 202 11.10 15.48 10.29
C THR A 202 12.23 16.51 10.15
N GLN A 203 13.28 16.20 9.37
CA GLN A 203 14.32 17.21 9.10
C GLN A 203 13.73 18.35 8.27
N GLU A 204 14.13 19.58 8.57
CA GLU A 204 13.79 20.75 7.78
C GLU A 204 14.46 20.70 6.39
N THR A 205 15.69 20.21 6.35
CA THR A 205 16.48 19.99 5.15
C THR A 205 17.53 18.93 5.41
N ASP A 206 18.00 18.26 4.35
CA ASP A 206 19.14 17.35 4.37
C ASP A 206 20.13 17.80 3.29
N LEU A 207 20.39 16.98 2.27
CA LEU A 207 21.18 17.39 1.10
C LEU A 207 20.44 18.41 0.26
N ASP A 208 19.11 18.39 0.30
CA ASP A 208 18.21 19.35 -0.33
C ASP A 208 16.93 19.44 0.52
N GLU A 209 16.02 20.34 0.16
CA GLU A 209 14.76 20.57 0.88
C GLU A 209 13.80 19.38 0.82
N ARG A 210 13.76 18.66 -0.30
CA ARG A 210 12.83 17.55 -0.56
C ARG A 210 13.52 16.19 -0.59
N MET A 211 13.84 15.67 0.56
CA MET A 211 14.51 14.38 0.72
C MET A 211 13.59 13.37 1.44
N HIS A 212 13.97 12.09 1.46
CA HIS A 212 13.22 11.08 2.21
C HIS A 212 13.25 11.30 3.73
N THR A 213 14.18 12.12 4.20
CA THR A 213 14.30 12.52 5.62
C THR A 213 13.42 13.71 6.01
N THR A 214 12.64 14.29 5.08
CA THR A 214 11.95 15.57 5.27
C THR A 214 10.42 15.57 5.09
N PRO A 215 9.73 14.44 4.74
CA PRO A 215 8.32 14.50 4.37
C PRO A 215 7.43 15.05 5.46
N TRP A 216 7.68 14.72 6.72
CA TRP A 216 6.81 15.12 7.82
C TRP A 216 7.05 16.56 8.26
N PHE A 217 8.23 17.12 8.01
CA PHE A 217 8.42 18.56 8.14
C PHE A 217 7.46 19.31 7.22
N HIS A 218 7.43 18.94 5.95
CA HIS A 218 6.58 19.60 4.95
C HIS A 218 5.11 19.26 5.08
N ALA A 219 4.77 18.02 5.42
CA ALA A 219 3.38 17.60 5.62
C ALA A 219 2.73 18.37 6.78
N THR A 220 3.46 18.55 7.89
CA THR A 220 2.95 19.29 9.06
C THR A 220 2.90 20.81 8.89
N ASP A 221 3.35 21.36 7.75
CA ASP A 221 3.09 22.75 7.33
C ASP A 221 1.75 22.90 6.58
N ILE A 222 1.09 21.79 6.19
CA ILE A 222 -0.25 21.84 5.61
C ILE A 222 -1.25 22.23 6.72
N PRO A 223 -2.11 23.25 6.52
CA PRO A 223 -2.91 23.83 7.61
C PRO A 223 -3.76 22.85 8.40
N ASN A 224 -4.29 21.81 7.74
CA ASN A 224 -5.13 20.77 8.37
C ASN A 224 -4.39 19.45 8.61
N VAL A 225 -3.05 19.49 8.67
CA VAL A 225 -2.20 18.34 9.07
C VAL A 225 -1.37 18.76 10.29
N PRO A 226 -1.99 18.94 11.47
CA PRO A 226 -1.29 19.48 12.63
C PRO A 226 -0.28 18.47 13.18
N PRO A 227 0.93 18.92 13.55
CA PRO A 227 2.00 18.03 14.06
C PRO A 227 1.60 17.24 15.31
N LYS A 228 0.68 17.74 16.12
CA LYS A 228 0.16 17.02 17.30
C LYS A 228 -0.54 15.70 16.97
N ASN A 229 -1.04 15.57 15.73
CA ASN A 229 -1.70 14.36 15.23
C ASN A 229 -0.75 13.43 14.44
N LEU A 230 0.56 13.74 14.43
CA LEU A 230 1.59 12.85 13.90
C LEU A 230 2.17 11.99 15.03
N VAL A 231 1.96 10.69 14.94
CA VAL A 231 2.62 9.69 15.80
C VAL A 231 3.62 8.89 14.99
N GLN A 232 4.86 8.84 15.47
CA GLN A 232 6.02 8.22 14.84
C GLN A 232 6.43 7.00 15.65
N ILE A 233 6.39 5.81 15.06
CA ILE A 233 6.44 4.52 15.76
C ILE A 233 7.61 3.70 15.21
N GLY A 234 8.47 3.21 16.10
CA GLY A 234 9.61 2.38 15.72
C GLY A 234 10.95 3.11 15.70
N ILE A 235 10.91 4.40 15.99
CA ILE A 235 12.07 5.29 15.93
C ILE A 235 13.20 4.78 16.82
N GLY A 236 14.44 4.91 16.35
CA GLY A 236 15.59 4.58 17.19
C GLY A 236 16.89 4.29 16.46
N GLY A 237 17.79 3.63 17.18
CA GLY A 237 19.10 3.25 16.66
C GLY A 237 20.08 4.39 16.51
N TRP A 238 21.02 4.21 15.58
CA TRP A 238 22.12 5.15 15.32
C TRP A 238 21.87 6.02 14.09
N GLN A 239 20.86 5.70 13.31
CA GLN A 239 20.57 6.37 12.04
C GLN A 239 19.52 7.48 12.19
N ALA A 240 18.86 7.62 13.35
CA ALA A 240 17.93 8.73 13.62
C ALA A 240 18.70 10.06 13.79
N PRO A 241 18.55 11.02 12.87
CA PRO A 241 19.34 12.25 12.88
C PRO A 241 18.86 13.22 13.99
N ARG A 242 19.82 13.72 14.79
CA ARG A 242 19.51 14.67 15.88
C ARG A 242 18.72 15.90 15.41
N PRO A 243 18.98 16.51 14.25
CA PRO A 243 18.18 17.64 13.77
C PRO A 243 16.70 17.29 13.59
N GLY A 244 16.39 16.16 12.96
CA GLY A 244 15.01 15.70 12.77
C GLY A 244 14.30 15.43 14.10
N VAL A 245 14.95 14.74 15.03
CA VAL A 245 14.41 14.47 16.39
C VAL A 245 14.09 15.81 17.11
N LYS A 246 14.99 16.80 16.99
CA LYS A 246 14.77 18.13 17.57
C LYS A 246 13.53 18.79 16.98
N VAL A 247 13.41 18.84 15.66
CA VAL A 247 12.27 19.42 14.95
C VAL A 247 10.96 18.73 15.32
N GLY A 248 10.92 17.39 15.30
CA GLY A 248 9.73 16.63 15.71
C GLY A 248 9.26 17.03 17.12
N ARG A 249 10.18 17.07 18.08
CA ARG A 249 9.87 17.46 19.46
C ARG A 249 9.40 18.93 19.58
N GLU A 250 10.05 19.85 18.89
CA GLU A 250 9.69 21.28 18.90
C GLU A 250 8.32 21.53 18.26
N ARG A 251 7.95 20.74 17.24
CA ARG A 251 6.61 20.77 16.62
C ARG A 251 5.55 20.06 17.45
N GLY A 252 5.93 19.24 18.43
CA GLY A 252 5.02 18.51 19.30
C GLY A 252 4.49 17.21 18.70
N THR A 253 5.26 16.56 17.79
CA THR A 253 4.93 15.22 17.33
C THR A 253 5.15 14.20 18.45
N THR A 254 4.43 13.08 18.40
CA THR A 254 4.63 11.99 19.35
C THR A 254 5.62 10.98 18.75
N ILE A 255 6.74 10.76 19.43
CA ILE A 255 7.78 9.82 19.03
C ILE A 255 7.76 8.63 20.00
N MET A 256 7.57 7.43 19.47
CA MET A 256 7.56 6.16 20.18
C MET A 256 8.67 5.27 19.63
N THR A 257 9.66 4.94 20.45
CA THR A 257 10.75 4.04 20.03
C THR A 257 10.27 2.59 20.02
N VAL A 258 11.03 1.69 19.35
CA VAL A 258 10.79 0.25 19.44
C VAL A 258 10.81 -0.19 20.92
N THR A 259 11.76 0.33 21.70
CA THR A 259 11.87 0.01 23.14
C THR A 259 10.62 0.45 23.91
N ASP A 260 10.15 1.68 23.71
CA ASP A 260 8.92 2.17 24.34
C ASP A 260 7.72 1.27 24.03
N CYS A 261 7.56 0.91 22.76
CA CYS A 261 6.45 0.07 22.29
C CYS A 261 6.50 -1.35 22.87
N VAL A 262 7.70 -1.95 22.96
CA VAL A 262 7.89 -3.30 23.52
C VAL A 262 7.70 -3.29 25.04
N GLU A 263 8.24 -2.30 25.74
CA GLU A 263 8.09 -2.17 27.22
C GLU A 263 6.65 -1.86 27.62
N MET A 264 5.95 -1.04 26.86
CA MET A 264 4.54 -0.71 27.06
C MET A 264 3.61 -1.88 26.72
N GLY A 265 4.03 -2.71 25.78
CA GLY A 265 3.22 -3.74 25.12
C GLY A 265 2.54 -3.21 23.86
N ILE A 266 2.51 -4.03 22.81
CA ILE A 266 2.01 -3.63 21.48
C ILE A 266 0.56 -3.13 21.50
N GLU A 267 -0.29 -3.73 22.34
CA GLU A 267 -1.68 -3.32 22.50
C GLU A 267 -1.79 -1.88 23.03
N ALA A 268 -1.07 -1.57 24.12
CA ALA A 268 -1.08 -0.23 24.71
C ALA A 268 -0.41 0.80 23.78
N ALA A 269 0.63 0.39 23.05
CA ALA A 269 1.28 1.24 22.07
C ALA A 269 0.34 1.58 20.90
N ALA A 270 -0.46 0.61 20.44
CA ALA A 270 -1.45 0.83 19.38
C ALA A 270 -2.58 1.76 19.85
N GLU A 271 -3.08 1.57 21.07
CA GLU A 271 -4.07 2.45 21.68
C GLU A 271 -3.54 3.89 21.75
N ARG A 272 -2.31 4.06 22.23
CA ARG A 272 -1.65 5.37 22.28
C ARG A 272 -1.49 6.01 20.91
N ALA A 273 -1.11 5.24 19.91
CA ALA A 273 -0.98 5.73 18.54
C ALA A 273 -2.34 6.23 17.98
N LEU A 274 -3.40 5.46 18.21
CA LEU A 274 -4.75 5.85 17.81
C LEU A 274 -5.26 7.08 18.57
N GLU A 275 -5.02 7.20 19.86
CA GLU A 275 -5.37 8.40 20.64
C GLU A 275 -4.73 9.66 20.04
N VAL A 276 -3.44 9.59 19.71
CA VAL A 276 -2.71 10.73 19.15
C VAL A 276 -3.20 11.08 17.76
N ALA A 277 -3.27 10.10 16.85
CA ALA A 277 -3.63 10.35 15.47
C ALA A 277 -5.08 10.83 15.32
N TRP A 278 -6.00 10.33 16.17
CA TRP A 278 -7.42 10.68 16.13
C TRP A 278 -7.83 11.86 17.03
N ASP A 279 -6.88 12.54 17.70
CA ASP A 279 -7.20 13.69 18.59
C ASP A 279 -7.77 14.89 17.81
N GLY A 280 -9.08 14.88 17.60
CA GLY A 280 -9.79 15.88 16.81
C GLY A 280 -9.51 15.80 15.30
N ALA A 281 -9.04 14.66 14.82
CA ALA A 281 -8.87 14.41 13.39
C ALA A 281 -10.17 13.89 12.76
N GLU A 282 -10.39 14.26 11.49
CA GLU A 282 -11.48 13.76 10.66
C GLU A 282 -11.13 12.43 10.02
N ALA A 283 -9.86 12.26 9.66
CA ALA A 283 -9.32 11.07 9.01
C ALA A 283 -7.88 10.80 9.47
N VAL A 284 -7.41 9.56 9.26
CA VAL A 284 -6.04 9.16 9.60
C VAL A 284 -5.39 8.45 8.42
N TRP A 285 -4.19 8.88 8.03
CA TRP A 285 -3.33 8.26 7.04
C TRP A 285 -2.34 7.31 7.70
N LEU A 286 -2.16 6.12 7.12
CA LEU A 286 -1.14 5.17 7.54
C LEU A 286 0.06 5.22 6.58
N SER A 287 1.20 5.68 7.08
CA SER A 287 2.48 5.63 6.38
C SER A 287 3.34 4.54 6.98
N PHE A 288 3.76 3.60 6.16
CA PHE A 288 4.51 2.43 6.61
C PHE A 288 5.84 2.34 5.87
N ASP A 289 6.91 2.71 6.58
CA ASP A 289 8.27 2.42 6.14
C ASP A 289 8.65 0.98 6.54
N VAL A 290 9.13 0.21 5.56
CA VAL A 290 9.50 -1.18 5.81
C VAL A 290 10.68 -1.30 6.78
N ASP A 291 11.53 -0.27 6.87
CA ASP A 291 12.73 -0.30 7.71
C ASP A 291 12.44 -0.11 9.22
N CYS A 292 11.18 0.14 9.60
CA CYS A 292 10.77 0.03 11.01
C CYS A 292 10.99 -1.39 11.57
N LEU A 293 11.07 -2.41 10.70
CA LEU A 293 11.42 -3.77 11.09
C LEU A 293 12.94 -3.95 11.21
N ASP A 294 13.34 -4.96 11.98
CA ASP A 294 14.73 -5.36 12.10
C ASP A 294 15.34 -5.75 10.74
N ALA A 295 16.54 -5.28 10.47
CA ALA A 295 17.28 -5.51 9.22
C ALA A 295 17.39 -6.99 8.80
N ALA A 296 17.27 -7.92 9.74
CA ALA A 296 17.28 -9.36 9.43
C ALA A 296 16.05 -9.80 8.64
N PHE A 297 14.94 -9.06 8.75
CA PHE A 297 13.68 -9.36 8.09
C PHE A 297 13.40 -8.45 6.88
N VAL A 298 14.05 -7.30 6.82
CA VAL A 298 13.87 -6.32 5.74
C VAL A 298 15.23 -5.87 5.15
N PRO A 299 16.00 -6.79 4.56
CA PRO A 299 17.30 -6.42 3.95
C PRO A 299 17.11 -5.52 2.72
N GLY A 300 15.95 -5.55 2.09
CA GLY A 300 15.63 -4.80 0.87
C GLY A 300 15.13 -3.39 1.15
N THR A 301 15.95 -2.58 1.83
CA THR A 301 15.68 -1.15 2.06
C THR A 301 16.93 -0.31 1.89
N GLY A 302 16.74 1.01 1.84
CA GLY A 302 17.82 1.99 1.69
C GLY A 302 18.68 2.12 2.93
N TRP A 303 18.08 2.04 4.12
CA TRP A 303 18.71 2.30 5.42
C TRP A 303 18.41 1.20 6.45
N PRO A 304 18.82 -0.06 6.20
CA PRO A 304 18.54 -1.17 7.12
C PRO A 304 19.30 -0.99 8.44
N GLU A 305 18.61 -1.17 9.58
CA GLU A 305 19.22 -1.11 10.91
C GLU A 305 18.76 -2.26 11.81
N PRO A 306 19.66 -2.94 12.55
CA PRO A 306 19.28 -3.89 13.59
C PRO A 306 18.54 -3.22 14.75
N GLY A 307 17.69 -3.98 15.44
CA GLY A 307 16.95 -3.51 16.60
C GLY A 307 15.59 -2.85 16.26
N GLY A 308 15.09 -3.07 15.03
CA GLY A 308 13.72 -2.76 14.64
C GLY A 308 12.70 -3.75 15.22
N PHE A 309 11.44 -3.59 14.85
CA PHE A 309 10.38 -4.50 15.24
C PHE A 309 10.56 -5.90 14.63
N LEU A 310 10.05 -6.90 15.33
CA LEU A 310 9.85 -8.22 14.75
C LEU A 310 8.57 -8.24 13.89
N PRO A 311 8.51 -9.05 12.83
CA PRO A 311 7.33 -9.12 11.96
C PRO A 311 6.01 -9.37 12.71
N ARG A 312 6.01 -10.22 13.75
CA ARG A 312 4.80 -10.49 14.54
C ARG A 312 4.33 -9.28 15.33
N GLU A 313 5.25 -8.46 15.82
CA GLU A 313 4.93 -7.23 16.56
C GLU A 313 4.27 -6.22 15.63
N VAL A 314 4.86 -5.99 14.46
CA VAL A 314 4.30 -5.08 13.44
C VAL A 314 2.94 -5.55 12.95
N LEU A 315 2.78 -6.83 12.58
CA LEU A 315 1.50 -7.34 12.10
C LEU A 315 0.41 -7.22 13.17
N LYS A 316 0.74 -7.49 14.45
CA LYS A 316 -0.18 -7.27 15.54
C LYS A 316 -0.56 -5.80 15.71
N PHE A 317 0.42 -4.90 15.59
CA PHE A 317 0.22 -3.46 15.67
C PHE A 317 -0.71 -2.96 14.55
N ILE A 318 -0.45 -3.36 13.31
CA ILE A 318 -1.27 -3.03 12.15
C ILE A 318 -2.71 -3.53 12.30
N GLN A 319 -2.89 -4.76 12.78
CA GLN A 319 -4.23 -5.31 13.03
C GLN A 319 -5.03 -4.48 14.03
N LEU A 320 -4.39 -3.99 15.09
CA LEU A 320 -5.03 -3.13 16.09
C LEU A 320 -5.36 -1.73 15.56
N ILE A 321 -4.44 -1.14 14.77
CA ILE A 321 -4.67 0.17 14.15
C ILE A 321 -5.83 0.11 13.16
N ALA A 322 -5.88 -0.93 12.32
CA ALA A 322 -6.90 -1.10 11.30
C ALA A 322 -8.29 -1.55 11.85
N GLU A 323 -8.45 -1.65 13.17
CA GLU A 323 -9.77 -1.68 13.81
C GLU A 323 -10.49 -0.32 13.78
N ARG A 324 -9.76 0.77 13.46
CA ARG A 324 -10.31 2.10 13.21
C ARG A 324 -10.24 2.41 11.71
N PRO A 325 -11.14 3.26 11.18
CA PRO A 325 -11.09 3.62 9.77
C PRO A 325 -9.77 4.32 9.43
N LEU A 326 -9.33 4.16 8.20
CA LEU A 326 -8.16 4.84 7.65
C LEU A 326 -8.54 5.58 6.37
N ALA A 327 -7.86 6.66 6.06
CA ALA A 327 -8.01 7.41 4.81
C ALA A 327 -7.28 6.73 3.63
N GLY A 328 -6.30 5.91 3.93
CA GLY A 328 -5.47 5.17 2.98
C GLY A 328 -4.21 4.67 3.64
N ILE A 329 -3.39 4.00 2.85
CA ILE A 329 -2.08 3.48 3.27
C ILE A 329 -1.04 3.71 2.17
N GLU A 330 0.18 4.05 2.58
CA GLU A 330 1.36 3.95 1.75
C GLU A 330 2.39 2.98 2.35
N ILE A 331 3.09 2.27 1.48
CA ILE A 331 4.26 1.46 1.84
C ILE A 331 5.46 2.06 1.13
N VAL A 332 6.51 2.38 1.88
CA VAL A 332 7.70 3.06 1.36
C VAL A 332 9.00 2.33 1.69
N GLU A 333 10.09 2.76 1.07
CA GLU A 333 11.47 2.28 1.26
C GLU A 333 11.70 0.79 0.94
N CYS A 334 10.76 0.12 0.28
CA CYS A 334 10.97 -1.22 -0.25
C CYS A 334 11.88 -1.16 -1.48
N SER A 335 13.10 -1.71 -1.37
CA SER A 335 14.15 -1.66 -2.40
C SER A 335 14.51 -3.06 -2.94
N PRO A 336 13.81 -3.57 -3.96
CA PRO A 336 14.03 -4.89 -4.54
C PRO A 336 15.47 -5.21 -4.94
N PRO A 337 16.30 -4.25 -5.41
CA PRO A 337 17.72 -4.54 -5.71
C PRO A 337 18.51 -5.11 -4.55
N TYR A 338 18.11 -4.89 -3.30
CA TYR A 338 18.76 -5.43 -2.10
C TYR A 338 17.97 -6.57 -1.45
N ASP A 339 16.86 -6.98 -2.06
CA ASP A 339 15.89 -7.95 -1.53
C ASP A 339 16.00 -9.30 -2.25
N ASN A 340 17.14 -10.01 -2.10
CA ASN A 340 17.44 -11.22 -2.85
C ASN A 340 16.41 -12.35 -2.72
N ALA A 341 15.72 -12.44 -1.59
CA ALA A 341 14.69 -13.44 -1.32
C ALA A 341 13.27 -12.86 -1.39
N GLU A 342 13.12 -11.62 -1.84
CA GLU A 342 11.84 -10.90 -1.91
C GLU A 342 11.12 -10.82 -0.56
N ILE A 343 11.85 -10.99 0.55
CA ILE A 343 11.29 -11.06 1.90
C ILE A 343 10.76 -9.71 2.37
N THR A 344 11.43 -8.60 2.00
CA THR A 344 10.97 -7.24 2.30
C THR A 344 9.68 -6.92 1.54
N SER A 345 9.65 -7.22 0.25
CA SER A 345 8.46 -7.06 -0.59
C SER A 345 7.29 -7.93 -0.10
N LEU A 346 7.59 -9.13 0.43
CA LEU A 346 6.60 -10.04 1.00
C LEU A 346 5.98 -9.46 2.28
N ILE A 347 6.79 -8.89 3.18
CA ILE A 347 6.32 -8.21 4.39
C ILE A 347 5.47 -6.99 4.01
N ALA A 348 5.90 -6.18 3.07
CA ALA A 348 5.14 -5.05 2.55
C ALA A 348 3.75 -5.49 2.06
N THR A 349 3.69 -6.57 1.27
CA THR A 349 2.44 -7.17 0.81
C THR A 349 1.56 -7.61 1.97
N ARG A 350 2.15 -8.29 2.98
CA ARG A 350 1.41 -8.78 4.15
C ARG A 350 0.81 -7.63 4.96
N VAL A 351 1.52 -6.54 5.15
CA VAL A 351 1.02 -5.34 5.85
C VAL A 351 -0.22 -4.78 5.14
N ILE A 352 -0.19 -4.67 3.81
CA ILE A 352 -1.35 -4.23 3.03
C ILE A 352 -2.53 -5.19 3.21
N CYS A 353 -2.30 -6.48 3.05
CA CYS A 353 -3.36 -7.50 3.18
C CYS A 353 -3.99 -7.50 4.58
N ASP A 354 -3.18 -7.43 5.64
CA ASP A 354 -3.69 -7.38 7.01
C ASP A 354 -4.45 -6.07 7.29
N THR A 355 -3.98 -4.94 6.77
CA THR A 355 -4.70 -3.66 6.86
C THR A 355 -6.07 -3.76 6.21
N LEU A 356 -6.14 -4.19 4.96
CA LEU A 356 -7.41 -4.33 4.23
C LEU A 356 -8.34 -5.35 4.91
N GLY A 357 -7.81 -6.51 5.31
CA GLY A 357 -8.58 -7.54 5.98
C GLY A 357 -9.16 -7.09 7.32
N CYS A 358 -8.42 -6.31 8.11
CA CYS A 358 -8.90 -5.76 9.37
C CYS A 358 -9.94 -4.65 9.16
N LEU A 359 -9.76 -3.77 8.16
CA LEU A 359 -10.74 -2.76 7.79
C LEU A 359 -12.06 -3.42 7.35
N VAL A 360 -12.01 -4.50 6.59
CA VAL A 360 -13.20 -5.29 6.21
C VAL A 360 -13.86 -5.90 7.44
N ARG A 361 -13.09 -6.55 8.30
CA ARG A 361 -13.61 -7.18 9.53
C ARG A 361 -14.25 -6.17 10.47
N ALA A 362 -13.70 -4.96 10.56
CA ALA A 362 -14.22 -3.87 11.37
C ALA A 362 -15.41 -3.12 10.72
N GLY A 363 -15.75 -3.44 9.47
CA GLY A 363 -16.86 -2.80 8.75
C GLY A 363 -16.51 -1.41 8.19
N HIS A 364 -15.23 -1.10 8.02
CA HIS A 364 -14.73 0.16 7.44
C HIS A 364 -14.50 0.07 5.92
N LEU A 365 -14.44 -1.14 5.37
CA LEU A 365 -14.47 -1.41 3.94
C LEU A 365 -15.56 -2.47 3.65
N PRO A 366 -16.29 -2.33 2.53
CA PRO A 366 -16.27 -1.20 1.61
C PRO A 366 -16.82 0.09 2.24
N GLN A 367 -16.29 1.23 1.84
CA GLN A 367 -16.75 2.54 2.34
C GLN A 367 -18.12 2.94 1.77
N ARG A 368 -18.56 2.24 0.72
CA ARG A 368 -19.86 2.46 0.10
C ARG A 368 -20.91 1.61 0.76
N SER A 369 -22.01 2.24 1.21
CA SER A 369 -23.21 1.49 1.52
C SER A 369 -23.66 0.75 0.25
N THR A 370 -23.78 -0.56 0.32
CA THR A 370 -24.49 -1.36 -0.69
C THR A 370 -25.93 -0.87 -0.71
N SER A 371 -26.24 0.11 -1.58
CA SER A 371 -27.58 0.60 -1.84
C SER A 371 -28.32 -0.32 -2.80
#